data_fc85416d0279fb9ecf45ec531298f10a
#
_entry.id   fc85416d0279fb9ecf45ec531298f10a
#
_cell.length_a   1.000
_cell.length_b   1.000
_cell.length_c   1.000
_cell.angle_alpha   90.00
_cell.angle_beta   90.00
_cell.angle_gamma   90.00
#
_symmetry.space_group_name_H-M   'P 1'
#
loop_
_entity.id
_entity.type
_entity.pdbx_description
1 polymer ?
#
loop_
_entity_poly.entity_id
_entity_poly.type
_entity_poly.pdbx_seq_one_letter_code
_entity_poly.pdbx_strand_id
1 'polypeptide(L)'
;VVRMQSMQTASQSLNKNVRVIPATKPLAKPEDALDRPLRVAAYCRVSTEMEEQLNSYAVQTSHYTEKIKNTPNWEFVGIFADKGISGTAVKNRDEFNRMIRCCKRGRIDMILTKSVSRFARNTLDCIKYIRILKEIGVDVYFEEQGIHSMKAGSEFLISIFGSQAQAESENLSANIRWGKDKAAAQGKVAFPAKLYGYRRNPDGSVEIIPHQAAVVRR
;
A
#
# COMPACT_ATOMS: atom_id res chain seq x y z
N VAL A 1 65.37 -1.17 -53.39
CA VAL A 1 65.18 -0.40 -52.14
C VAL A 1 63.83 0.31 -52.26
N VAL A 2 62.74 -0.26 -51.66
CA VAL A 2 61.40 0.29 -51.74
C VAL A 2 61.11 0.97 -50.41
N ARG A 3 60.78 2.22 -50.48
CA ARG A 3 60.42 3.12 -49.38
C ARG A 3 58.96 2.86 -49.02
N MET A 4 58.69 2.32 -47.84
CA MET A 4 57.32 2.26 -47.26
C MET A 4 56.99 3.60 -46.59
N GLN A 5 56.02 4.29 -47.14
CA GLN A 5 55.42 5.46 -46.52
C GLN A 5 54.31 5.00 -45.54
N SER A 6 54.47 5.35 -44.29
CA SER A 6 53.52 5.14 -43.24
C SER A 6 52.34 6.14 -43.36
N MET A 7 51.13 5.63 -43.58
CA MET A 7 49.89 6.40 -43.45
C MET A 7 49.58 6.58 -41.98
N GLN A 8 49.74 7.77 -41.48
CA GLN A 8 49.20 8.19 -40.20
C GLN A 8 47.71 8.53 -40.41
N THR A 9 46.82 7.68 -39.95
CA THR A 9 45.40 7.98 -39.80
C THR A 9 45.19 8.86 -38.59
N ALA A 10 44.81 10.09 -38.82
CA ALA A 10 44.40 11.03 -37.78
C ALA A 10 43.09 10.56 -37.14
N SER A 11 43.18 10.07 -35.91
CA SER A 11 42.03 9.81 -35.06
C SER A 11 41.50 11.15 -34.55
N GLN A 12 40.42 11.65 -35.13
CA GLN A 12 39.67 12.79 -34.59
C GLN A 12 38.98 12.36 -33.32
N SER A 13 39.50 12.76 -32.16
CA SER A 13 38.85 12.65 -30.86
C SER A 13 37.62 13.55 -30.84
N LEU A 14 36.44 12.96 -30.91
CA LEU A 14 35.19 13.60 -30.58
C LEU A 14 35.22 13.98 -29.08
N ASN A 15 35.49 15.25 -28.81
CA ASN A 15 35.34 15.86 -27.48
C ASN A 15 33.86 15.89 -27.14
N LYS A 16 33.33 14.77 -26.62
CA LYS A 16 32.05 14.78 -25.93
C LYS A 16 32.27 15.48 -24.59
N ASN A 17 31.71 16.68 -24.43
CA ASN A 17 31.58 17.35 -23.13
C ASN A 17 30.71 16.50 -22.23
N VAL A 18 31.26 15.49 -21.58
CA VAL A 18 30.59 14.71 -20.55
C VAL A 18 30.58 15.56 -19.28
N ARG A 19 29.45 16.16 -18.99
CA ARG A 19 29.22 16.87 -17.73
C ARG A 19 29.04 15.82 -16.64
N VAL A 20 30.06 15.54 -15.86
CA VAL A 20 29.97 14.71 -14.68
C VAL A 20 29.12 15.47 -13.65
N ILE A 21 27.88 15.01 -13.42
CA ILE A 21 27.03 15.50 -12.33
C ILE A 21 27.51 14.75 -11.07
N PRO A 22 28.14 15.45 -10.09
CA PRO A 22 28.52 14.78 -8.85
C PRO A 22 27.28 14.24 -8.16
N ALA A 23 27.36 12.99 -7.68
CA ALA A 23 26.27 12.38 -6.90
C ALA A 23 25.92 13.29 -5.73
N THR A 24 24.69 13.78 -5.71
CA THR A 24 24.14 14.62 -4.64
C THR A 24 23.98 13.74 -3.40
N LYS A 25 24.95 13.78 -2.51
CA LYS A 25 25.18 13.02 -1.27
C LYS A 25 25.60 11.55 -1.51
N PRO A 26 26.75 11.14 -0.99
CA PRO A 26 27.03 9.71 -0.85
C PRO A 26 25.93 9.12 0.02
N LEU A 27 25.30 8.02 -0.45
CA LEU A 27 24.53 7.15 0.44
C LEU A 27 25.43 6.84 1.64
N ALA A 28 24.98 7.17 2.84
CA ALA A 28 25.71 6.83 4.05
C ALA A 28 26.10 5.35 3.98
N LYS A 29 27.42 5.07 4.12
CA LYS A 29 27.91 3.71 4.06
C LYS A 29 27.22 2.90 5.17
N PRO A 30 26.92 1.61 4.96
CA PRO A 30 26.30 0.76 5.97
C PRO A 30 27.07 0.69 7.29
N GLU A 31 28.35 1.00 7.26
CA GLU A 31 29.24 0.99 8.45
C GLU A 31 28.94 2.11 9.45
N ASP A 32 28.45 3.27 8.99
CA ASP A 32 28.07 4.38 9.89
C ASP A 32 26.67 4.18 10.51
N ALA A 33 25.91 3.18 10.05
CA ALA A 33 24.58 2.89 10.55
C ALA A 33 24.57 1.96 11.79
N LEU A 34 25.71 1.40 12.18
CA LEU A 34 25.80 0.38 13.24
C LEU A 34 25.82 0.95 14.66
N ASP A 35 26.03 2.25 14.82
CA ASP A 35 26.27 2.85 16.15
C ASP A 35 25.06 3.64 16.72
N ARG A 36 23.92 3.67 16.02
CA ARG A 36 22.71 4.32 16.51
C ARG A 36 21.50 3.39 16.46
N PRO A 37 20.50 3.59 17.34
CA PRO A 37 19.25 2.86 17.29
C PRO A 37 18.55 3.03 15.92
N LEU A 38 17.93 1.96 15.45
CA LEU A 38 17.15 1.94 14.22
C LEU A 38 15.83 2.70 14.44
N ARG A 39 15.58 3.77 13.71
CA ARG A 39 14.37 4.57 13.85
C ARG A 39 13.20 3.85 13.17
N VAL A 40 12.30 3.34 13.97
CA VAL A 40 11.19 2.48 13.53
C VAL A 40 9.86 3.21 13.65
N ALA A 41 9.07 3.18 12.59
CA ALA A 41 7.70 3.64 12.56
C ALA A 41 6.75 2.48 12.24
N ALA A 42 5.54 2.48 12.80
CA ALA A 42 4.52 1.53 12.43
C ALA A 42 3.51 2.14 11.46
N TYR A 43 3.06 1.33 10.49
CA TYR A 43 1.96 1.68 9.61
C TYR A 43 0.78 0.74 9.80
N CYS A 44 -0.38 1.33 10.11
CA CYS A 44 -1.63 0.64 10.34
C CYS A 44 -2.70 1.08 9.35
N ARG A 45 -3.59 0.14 8.97
CA ARG A 45 -4.81 0.43 8.23
C ARG A 45 -6.00 -0.17 8.96
N VAL A 46 -6.88 0.69 9.47
CA VAL A 46 -8.08 0.27 10.22
C VAL A 46 -9.32 0.50 9.37
N SER A 47 -10.26 -0.46 9.38
CA SER A 47 -11.55 -0.35 8.68
C SER A 47 -12.47 0.65 9.39
N THR A 48 -13.53 1.17 8.73
CA THR A 48 -14.36 2.30 9.23
C THR A 48 -15.68 1.89 9.89
N GLU A 49 -15.93 0.61 10.10
CA GLU A 49 -17.22 0.16 10.63
C GLU A 49 -17.19 0.00 12.15
N MET A 50 -17.90 0.90 12.84
CA MET A 50 -18.38 0.90 14.24
C MET A 50 -17.38 0.82 15.42
N GLU A 51 -17.90 0.95 16.64
CA GLU A 51 -17.19 1.06 17.94
C GLU A 51 -16.14 -0.02 18.23
N GLU A 52 -16.27 -1.22 17.67
CA GLU A 52 -15.26 -2.28 17.74
C GLU A 52 -13.91 -1.86 17.15
N GLN A 53 -13.88 -0.82 16.33
CA GLN A 53 -12.68 -0.36 15.61
C GLN A 53 -11.90 0.69 16.36
N LEU A 54 -12.51 1.49 17.19
CA LEU A 54 -11.78 2.37 18.12
C LEU A 54 -10.96 1.50 19.07
N ASN A 55 -11.51 0.39 19.53
CA ASN A 55 -10.78 -0.62 20.30
C ASN A 55 -9.66 -1.27 19.46
N SER A 56 -9.94 -1.64 18.21
CA SER A 56 -8.94 -2.24 17.32
C SER A 56 -7.78 -1.27 17.00
N TYR A 57 -8.06 0.02 16.80
CA TYR A 57 -7.02 1.02 16.58
C TYR A 57 -6.16 1.23 17.82
N ALA A 58 -6.79 1.39 18.99
CA ALA A 58 -6.08 1.56 20.25
C ALA A 58 -5.20 0.34 20.56
N VAL A 59 -5.72 -0.87 20.38
CA VAL A 59 -4.99 -2.12 20.59
C VAL A 59 -3.80 -2.24 19.63
N GLN A 60 -4.00 -1.96 18.34
CA GLN A 60 -2.88 -1.99 17.37
C GLN A 60 -1.81 -0.95 17.69
N THR A 61 -2.23 0.25 18.09
CA THR A 61 -1.32 1.34 18.44
C THR A 61 -0.50 0.98 19.68
N SER A 62 -1.14 0.44 20.72
CA SER A 62 -0.46 -0.03 21.94
C SER A 62 0.52 -1.15 21.61
N HIS A 63 0.06 -2.17 20.88
CA HIS A 63 0.88 -3.31 20.47
C HIS A 63 2.18 -2.88 19.75
N TYR A 64 2.06 -2.04 18.71
CA TYR A 64 3.25 -1.59 17.96
C TYR A 64 4.14 -0.65 18.77
N THR A 65 3.55 0.19 19.61
CA THR A 65 4.32 1.06 20.50
C THR A 65 5.15 0.25 21.49
N GLU A 66 4.55 -0.74 22.13
CA GLU A 66 5.23 -1.63 23.07
C GLU A 66 6.27 -2.49 22.36
N LYS A 67 5.92 -3.08 21.22
CA LYS A 67 6.85 -3.92 20.45
C LYS A 67 8.11 -3.16 20.05
N ILE A 68 7.95 -1.93 19.53
CA ILE A 68 9.09 -1.13 19.10
C ILE A 68 9.92 -0.69 20.29
N LYS A 69 9.28 -0.24 21.38
CA LYS A 69 10.00 0.22 22.58
C LYS A 69 10.72 -0.91 23.33
N ASN A 70 10.18 -2.12 23.28
CA ASN A 70 10.77 -3.28 23.96
C ASN A 70 11.82 -4.00 23.10
N THR A 71 11.98 -3.64 21.84
CA THR A 71 12.99 -4.25 20.97
C THR A 71 14.32 -3.51 21.13
N PRO A 72 15.41 -4.20 21.51
CA PRO A 72 16.73 -3.58 21.62
C PRO A 72 17.15 -2.93 20.30
N ASN A 73 17.85 -1.81 20.40
CA ASN A 73 18.35 -1.02 19.27
C ASN A 73 17.28 -0.45 18.33
N TRP A 74 16.00 -0.39 18.76
CA TRP A 74 14.95 0.30 18.04
C TRP A 74 14.57 1.60 18.77
N GLU A 75 14.39 2.66 17.99
CA GLU A 75 13.88 3.96 18.43
C GLU A 75 12.48 4.17 17.85
N PHE A 76 11.51 4.45 18.71
CA PHE A 76 10.14 4.68 18.31
C PHE A 76 9.97 6.07 17.70
N VAL A 77 9.64 6.15 16.41
CA VAL A 77 9.39 7.40 15.67
C VAL A 77 7.91 7.80 15.74
N GLY A 78 7.00 6.84 15.60
CA GLY A 78 5.57 7.11 15.59
C GLY A 78 4.75 6.05 14.90
N ILE A 79 3.43 6.24 14.97
CA ILE A 79 2.45 5.39 14.28
C ILE A 79 1.74 6.24 13.23
N PHE A 80 1.65 5.71 12.03
CA PHE A 80 0.92 6.27 10.90
C PHE A 80 -0.27 5.38 10.61
N ALA A 81 -1.48 5.91 10.73
CA ALA A 81 -2.68 5.11 10.59
C ALA A 81 -3.69 5.77 9.66
N ASP A 82 -4.02 5.08 8.58
CA ASP A 82 -5.09 5.49 7.68
C ASP A 82 -6.37 4.73 7.99
N LYS A 83 -7.50 5.44 7.95
CA LYS A 83 -8.82 4.82 8.02
C LYS A 83 -9.10 4.13 6.69
N GLY A 84 -9.33 2.81 6.72
CA GLY A 84 -9.74 2.04 5.57
C GLY A 84 -11.21 2.32 5.27
N ILE A 85 -11.50 3.13 4.27
CA ILE A 85 -12.87 3.31 3.79
C ILE A 85 -13.20 2.11 2.92
N SER A 86 -14.29 1.39 3.24
CA SER A 86 -14.82 0.31 2.42
C SER A 86 -15.40 0.87 1.13
N GLY A 87 -15.10 0.26 -0.01
CA GLY A 87 -15.68 0.56 -1.32
C GLY A 87 -15.16 1.85 -1.97
N THR A 88 -15.04 1.88 -3.22
CA THR A 88 -14.97 2.92 -4.26
C THR A 88 -14.40 4.35 -4.00
N ALA A 89 -14.25 4.82 -2.77
CA ALA A 89 -13.67 6.14 -2.52
C ALA A 89 -12.14 6.09 -2.52
N VAL A 90 -11.54 6.54 -3.60
CA VAL A 90 -10.11 6.83 -3.79
C VAL A 90 -9.73 8.04 -2.91
N LYS A 91 -9.97 8.02 -1.59
CA LYS A 91 -9.60 9.14 -0.74
C LYS A 91 -8.42 8.79 0.16
N ASN A 92 -7.40 9.53 -0.10
CA ASN A 92 -6.27 10.01 0.69
C ASN A 92 -5.72 9.06 1.76
N ARG A 93 -4.62 8.41 1.41
CA ARG A 93 -3.70 7.79 2.37
C ARG A 93 -2.78 8.88 2.92
N ASP A 94 -3.35 9.83 3.65
CA ASP A 94 -2.62 11.03 4.08
C ASP A 94 -1.50 10.67 5.05
N GLU A 95 -1.76 9.74 5.97
CA GLU A 95 -0.77 9.25 6.91
C GLU A 95 0.31 8.38 6.23
N PHE A 96 -0.07 7.53 5.28
CA PHE A 96 0.91 6.81 4.47
C PHE A 96 1.82 7.76 3.70
N ASN A 97 1.23 8.76 3.05
CA ASN A 97 2.00 9.76 2.31
C ASN A 97 2.89 10.60 3.25
N ARG A 98 2.42 10.90 4.46
CA ARG A 98 3.20 11.57 5.50
C ARG A 98 4.38 10.71 5.92
N MET A 99 4.17 9.42 6.14
CA MET A 99 5.22 8.44 6.46
C MET A 99 6.28 8.38 5.36
N ILE A 100 5.87 8.26 4.10
CA ILE A 100 6.80 8.24 2.94
C ILE A 100 7.62 9.54 2.88
N ARG A 101 7.02 10.70 3.15
CA ARG A 101 7.78 11.97 3.25
C ARG A 101 8.79 11.97 4.39
N CYS A 102 8.46 11.35 5.52
CA CYS A 102 9.40 11.20 6.64
C CYS A 102 10.56 10.27 6.27
N CYS A 103 10.30 9.17 5.56
CA CYS A 103 11.33 8.27 5.03
C CYS A 103 12.29 9.01 4.10
N LYS A 104 11.75 9.76 3.12
CA LYS A 104 12.56 10.56 2.18
C LYS A 104 13.41 11.64 2.86
N ARG A 105 13.01 12.12 4.04
CA ARG A 105 13.78 13.06 4.85
C ARG A 105 14.80 12.37 5.78
N GLY A 106 14.92 11.05 5.67
CA GLY A 106 15.84 10.27 6.50
C GLY A 106 15.45 10.25 7.98
N ARG A 107 14.17 10.32 8.33
CA ARG A 107 13.68 10.27 9.72
C ARG A 107 13.25 8.88 10.15
N ILE A 108 13.09 7.95 9.24
CA ILE A 108 12.64 6.58 9.46
C ILE A 108 13.61 5.67 8.72
N ASP A 109 14.09 4.64 9.39
CA ASP A 109 14.99 3.63 8.84
C ASP A 109 14.23 2.32 8.55
N MET A 110 13.14 2.04 9.30
CA MET A 110 12.32 0.86 9.10
C MET A 110 10.84 1.15 9.34
N ILE A 111 9.99 0.57 8.49
CA ILE A 111 8.53 0.58 8.63
C ILE A 111 8.09 -0.81 9.07
N LEU A 112 7.34 -0.88 10.18
CA LEU A 112 6.69 -2.09 10.65
C LEU A 112 5.22 -2.08 10.24
N THR A 113 4.73 -3.13 9.61
CA THR A 113 3.34 -3.26 9.22
C THR A 113 2.86 -4.70 9.35
N LYS A 114 1.57 -4.90 9.58
CA LYS A 114 0.99 -6.21 9.82
C LYS A 114 1.20 -7.16 8.64
N SER A 115 0.85 -6.70 7.42
CA SER A 115 0.92 -7.55 6.21
C SER A 115 1.06 -6.72 4.94
N VAL A 116 1.39 -7.40 3.84
CA VAL A 116 1.47 -6.80 2.50
C VAL A 116 0.15 -6.14 2.09
N SER A 117 -0.99 -6.79 2.38
CA SER A 117 -2.33 -6.27 2.07
C SER A 117 -2.70 -5.03 2.88
N ARG A 118 -2.10 -4.85 4.07
CA ARG A 118 -2.28 -3.64 4.89
C ARG A 118 -1.39 -2.50 4.43
N PHE A 119 -0.20 -2.81 3.92
CA PHE A 119 0.74 -1.81 3.41
C PHE A 119 0.27 -1.18 2.10
N ALA A 120 -0.21 -1.97 1.14
CA ALA A 120 -0.64 -1.48 -0.16
C ALA A 120 -2.05 -1.96 -0.55
N ARG A 121 -2.69 -1.27 -1.49
CA ARG A 121 -4.02 -1.60 -1.99
C ARG A 121 -3.99 -2.67 -3.08
N ASN A 122 -2.91 -2.74 -3.81
CA ASN A 122 -2.66 -3.71 -4.86
C ASN A 122 -1.17 -4.03 -4.94
N THR A 123 -0.83 -5.09 -5.63
CA THR A 123 0.53 -5.59 -5.78
C THR A 123 1.46 -4.58 -6.45
N LEU A 124 0.98 -3.87 -7.47
CA LEU A 124 1.78 -2.91 -8.23
C LEU A 124 2.21 -1.72 -7.36
N ASP A 125 1.26 -1.15 -6.59
CA ASP A 125 1.56 -0.09 -5.62
C ASP A 125 2.54 -0.56 -4.55
N CYS A 126 2.36 -1.79 -4.06
CA CYS A 126 3.25 -2.37 -3.07
C CYS A 126 4.70 -2.41 -3.57
N ILE A 127 4.93 -3.01 -4.72
CA ILE A 127 6.26 -3.14 -5.33
C ILE A 127 6.85 -1.75 -5.62
N LYS A 128 6.06 -0.82 -6.16
CA LYS A 128 6.48 0.55 -6.43
C LYS A 128 7.02 1.24 -5.17
N TYR A 129 6.25 1.21 -4.07
CA TYR A 129 6.68 1.86 -2.84
C TYR A 129 7.86 1.15 -2.18
N ILE A 130 7.93 -0.18 -2.25
CA ILE A 130 9.07 -0.95 -1.74
C ILE A 130 10.35 -0.56 -2.48
N ARG A 131 10.31 -0.44 -3.81
CA ARG A 131 11.48 0.00 -4.60
C ARG A 131 11.92 1.41 -4.21
N ILE A 132 10.99 2.36 -4.10
CA ILE A 132 11.30 3.73 -3.65
C ILE A 132 11.93 3.74 -2.25
N LEU A 133 11.41 2.94 -1.32
CA LEU A 133 11.94 2.85 0.04
C LEU A 133 13.32 2.19 0.06
N LYS A 134 13.50 1.15 -0.74
CA LYS A 134 14.79 0.44 -0.90
C LYS A 134 15.88 1.34 -1.45
N GLU A 135 15.56 2.19 -2.45
CA GLU A 135 16.49 3.18 -3.02
C GLU A 135 17.00 4.20 -1.98
N ILE A 136 16.18 4.53 -0.98
CA ILE A 136 16.55 5.45 0.10
C ILE A 136 17.03 4.74 1.37
N GLY A 137 17.22 3.41 1.32
CA GLY A 137 17.74 2.60 2.42
C GLY A 137 16.75 2.35 3.56
N VAL A 138 15.44 2.44 3.32
CA VAL A 138 14.40 2.18 4.32
C VAL A 138 13.83 0.78 4.13
N ASP A 139 13.88 -0.04 5.19
CA ASP A 139 13.31 -1.38 5.19
C ASP A 139 11.81 -1.36 5.50
N VAL A 140 11.06 -2.33 4.96
CA VAL A 140 9.66 -2.60 5.34
C VAL A 140 9.60 -4.03 5.87
N TYR A 141 9.20 -4.17 7.13
CA TYR A 141 9.00 -5.46 7.75
C TYR A 141 7.52 -5.82 7.81
N PHE A 142 7.16 -6.90 7.12
CA PHE A 142 5.82 -7.47 7.09
C PHE A 142 5.72 -8.56 8.15
N GLU A 143 5.03 -8.27 9.26
CA GLU A 143 5.02 -9.11 10.46
C GLU A 143 4.40 -10.49 10.21
N GLU A 144 3.21 -10.57 9.58
CA GLU A 144 2.51 -11.84 9.30
C GLU A 144 3.30 -12.76 8.36
N GLN A 145 4.04 -12.18 7.42
CA GLN A 145 4.82 -12.94 6.45
C GLN A 145 6.27 -13.17 6.91
N GLY A 146 6.72 -12.49 7.95
CA GLY A 146 8.11 -12.53 8.41
C GLY A 146 9.12 -12.02 7.37
N ILE A 147 8.69 -11.11 6.48
CA ILE A 147 9.49 -10.66 5.33
C ILE A 147 10.03 -9.25 5.57
N HIS A 148 11.33 -9.09 5.34
CA HIS A 148 12.00 -7.80 5.23
C HIS A 148 12.17 -7.42 3.77
N SER A 149 11.75 -6.22 3.37
CA SER A 149 11.82 -5.77 1.98
C SER A 149 13.24 -5.63 1.44
N MET A 150 14.21 -5.35 2.30
CA MET A 150 15.61 -5.21 1.94
C MET A 150 16.31 -6.54 1.63
N LYS A 151 15.77 -7.67 2.08
CA LYS A 151 16.38 -8.99 1.83
C LYS A 151 16.27 -9.38 0.36
N ALA A 152 17.26 -10.15 -0.11
CA ALA A 152 17.27 -10.69 -1.48
C ALA A 152 16.03 -11.59 -1.71
N GLY A 153 15.41 -11.48 -2.89
CA GLY A 153 14.21 -12.26 -3.23
C GLY A 153 12.90 -11.76 -2.60
N SER A 154 12.94 -10.75 -1.73
CA SER A 154 11.75 -10.22 -1.07
C SER A 154 10.67 -9.73 -2.04
N GLU A 155 11.04 -9.12 -3.17
CA GLU A 155 10.09 -8.64 -4.18
C GLU A 155 9.25 -9.76 -4.77
N PHE A 156 9.86 -10.92 -5.01
CA PHE A 156 9.13 -12.10 -5.51
C PHE A 156 8.11 -12.61 -4.49
N LEU A 157 8.51 -12.76 -3.23
CA LEU A 157 7.60 -13.18 -2.16
C LEU A 157 6.46 -12.17 -1.94
N ILE A 158 6.79 -10.88 -1.93
CA ILE A 158 5.80 -9.80 -1.78
C ILE A 158 4.82 -9.80 -2.96
N SER A 159 5.28 -10.08 -4.17
CA SER A 159 4.44 -10.23 -5.36
C SER A 159 3.44 -11.38 -5.21
N ILE A 160 3.90 -12.53 -4.72
CA ILE A 160 3.04 -13.70 -4.47
C ILE A 160 1.96 -13.36 -3.44
N PHE A 161 2.34 -12.84 -2.28
CA PHE A 161 1.38 -12.49 -1.22
C PHE A 161 0.42 -11.38 -1.64
N GLY A 162 0.90 -10.40 -2.40
CA GLY A 162 0.05 -9.35 -2.95
C GLY A 162 -0.98 -9.88 -3.95
N SER A 163 -0.57 -10.80 -4.84
CA SER A 163 -1.46 -11.43 -5.82
C SER A 163 -2.49 -12.34 -5.16
N GLN A 164 -2.10 -13.08 -4.12
CA GLN A 164 -3.01 -13.92 -3.35
C GLN A 164 -4.09 -13.08 -2.65
N ALA A 165 -3.71 -12.01 -1.98
CA ALA A 165 -4.65 -11.10 -1.31
C ALA A 165 -5.63 -10.43 -2.29
N GLN A 166 -5.19 -10.15 -3.51
CA GLN A 166 -6.05 -9.63 -4.57
C GLN A 166 -7.04 -10.70 -5.07
N ALA A 167 -6.57 -11.91 -5.32
CA ALA A 167 -7.41 -13.02 -5.75
C ALA A 167 -8.50 -13.37 -4.71
N GLU A 168 -8.16 -13.36 -3.42
CA GLU A 168 -9.13 -13.56 -2.33
C GLU A 168 -10.23 -12.47 -2.33
N SER A 169 -9.85 -11.20 -2.54
CA SER A 169 -10.81 -10.08 -2.62
C SER A 169 -11.74 -10.19 -3.84
N GLU A 170 -11.20 -10.59 -4.99
CA GLU A 170 -11.97 -10.83 -6.22
C GLU A 170 -12.95 -12.00 -6.06
N ASN A 171 -12.50 -13.11 -5.48
CA ASN A 171 -13.34 -14.27 -5.19
C ASN A 171 -14.47 -13.93 -4.21
N LEU A 172 -14.19 -13.16 -3.15
CA LEU A 172 -15.22 -12.71 -2.21
C LEU A 172 -16.26 -11.84 -2.92
N SER A 173 -15.83 -10.91 -3.77
CA SER A 173 -16.72 -10.06 -4.56
C SER A 173 -17.59 -10.87 -5.54
N ALA A 174 -17.01 -11.87 -6.21
CA ALA A 174 -17.71 -12.77 -7.09
C ALA A 174 -18.77 -13.60 -6.33
N ASN A 175 -18.41 -14.14 -5.16
CA ASN A 175 -19.33 -14.90 -4.31
C ASN A 175 -20.50 -14.05 -3.81
N ILE A 176 -20.26 -12.80 -3.43
CA ILE A 176 -21.31 -11.86 -3.02
C ILE A 176 -22.25 -11.56 -4.18
N ARG A 177 -21.72 -11.32 -5.40
CA ARG A 177 -22.54 -11.11 -6.60
C ARG A 177 -23.39 -12.34 -6.90
N TRP A 178 -22.78 -13.52 -6.96
CA TRP A 178 -23.48 -14.77 -7.18
C TRP A 178 -24.58 -15.00 -6.15
N GLY A 179 -24.31 -14.75 -4.86
CA GLY A 179 -25.32 -14.83 -3.79
C GLY A 179 -26.49 -13.89 -3.99
N LYS A 180 -26.22 -12.64 -4.43
CA LYS A 180 -27.29 -11.66 -4.77
C LYS A 180 -28.10 -12.10 -5.98
N ASP A 181 -27.46 -12.59 -7.03
CA ASP A 181 -28.14 -13.05 -8.25
C ASP A 181 -29.02 -14.27 -7.96
N LYS A 182 -28.52 -15.20 -7.14
CA LYS A 182 -29.30 -16.37 -6.69
C LYS A 182 -30.50 -15.97 -5.83
N ALA A 183 -30.33 -15.00 -4.92
CA ALA A 183 -31.43 -14.47 -4.12
C ALA A 183 -32.47 -13.75 -5.00
N ALA A 184 -32.02 -12.98 -5.98
CA ALA A 184 -32.92 -12.32 -6.96
C ALA A 184 -33.69 -13.33 -7.81
N ALA A 185 -33.05 -14.40 -8.26
CA ALA A 185 -33.71 -15.49 -8.99
C ALA A 185 -34.80 -16.22 -8.15
N GLN A 186 -34.65 -16.21 -6.82
CA GLN A 186 -35.65 -16.71 -5.87
C GLN A 186 -36.71 -15.67 -5.49
N GLY A 187 -36.75 -14.51 -6.14
CA GLY A 187 -37.64 -13.40 -5.80
C GLY A 187 -37.27 -12.63 -4.53
N LYS A 188 -36.11 -12.95 -3.91
CA LYS A 188 -35.61 -12.24 -2.73
C LYS A 188 -34.73 -11.08 -3.20
N VAL A 189 -35.34 -9.95 -3.51
CA VAL A 189 -34.58 -8.75 -3.91
C VAL A 189 -34.21 -7.96 -2.66
N ALA A 190 -32.90 -7.77 -2.46
CA ALA A 190 -32.40 -6.86 -1.44
C ALA A 190 -32.60 -5.42 -1.89
N PHE A 191 -33.74 -4.83 -1.56
CA PHE A 191 -33.96 -3.40 -1.75
C PHE A 191 -33.33 -2.61 -0.60
N PRO A 192 -32.73 -1.44 -0.90
CA PRO A 192 -32.36 -0.49 0.14
C PRO A 192 -33.59 -0.14 0.98
N ALA A 193 -33.42 0.06 2.27
CA ALA A 193 -34.53 0.35 3.19
C ALA A 193 -35.38 1.57 2.78
N LYS A 194 -34.81 2.49 1.99
CA LYS A 194 -35.47 3.67 1.42
C LYS A 194 -35.07 3.80 -0.05
N LEU A 195 -35.91 3.32 -0.95
CA LEU A 195 -35.79 3.55 -2.39
C LEU A 195 -36.97 4.39 -2.85
N TYR A 196 -36.69 5.55 -3.45
CA TYR A 196 -37.74 6.44 -3.98
C TYR A 196 -38.56 5.73 -5.07
N GLY A 197 -39.89 5.77 -4.97
CA GLY A 197 -40.81 5.06 -5.85
C GLY A 197 -41.26 3.69 -5.33
N TYR A 198 -40.69 3.19 -4.25
CA TYR A 198 -41.05 1.90 -3.67
C TYR A 198 -41.26 1.96 -2.17
N ARG A 199 -42.17 1.11 -1.66
CA ARG A 199 -42.39 0.88 -0.25
C ARG A 199 -42.22 -0.60 0.05
N ARG A 200 -41.51 -0.91 1.11
CA ARG A 200 -41.38 -2.29 1.61
C ARG A 200 -42.45 -2.54 2.65
N ASN A 201 -43.20 -3.61 2.44
CA ASN A 201 -44.22 -4.07 3.38
C ASN A 201 -43.61 -4.92 4.52
N PRO A 202 -44.30 -5.11 5.66
CA PRO A 202 -43.79 -5.93 6.75
C PRO A 202 -43.56 -7.40 6.39
N ASP A 203 -44.25 -7.93 5.39
CA ASP A 203 -44.09 -9.29 4.83
C ASP A 203 -42.86 -9.43 3.92
N GLY A 204 -42.13 -8.32 3.68
CA GLY A 204 -40.93 -8.27 2.81
C GLY A 204 -41.26 -8.03 1.34
N SER A 205 -42.52 -7.95 0.93
CA SER A 205 -42.94 -7.58 -0.42
C SER A 205 -42.65 -6.11 -0.71
N VAL A 206 -42.53 -5.77 -2.00
CA VAL A 206 -42.23 -4.40 -2.42
C VAL A 206 -43.39 -3.89 -3.29
N GLU A 207 -43.91 -2.74 -2.91
CA GLU A 207 -45.01 -2.07 -3.59
C GLU A 207 -44.54 -0.79 -4.25
N ILE A 208 -45.05 -0.52 -5.47
CA ILE A 208 -44.74 0.72 -6.20
C ILE A 208 -45.62 1.85 -5.65
N ILE A 209 -44.98 2.99 -5.33
CA ILE A 209 -45.69 4.21 -4.94
C ILE A 209 -46.01 5.02 -6.21
N PRO A 210 -47.32 5.08 -6.67
CA PRO A 210 -47.65 5.57 -8.02
C PRO A 210 -47.17 6.99 -8.32
N HIS A 211 -47.32 7.92 -7.37
CA HIS A 211 -46.95 9.32 -7.54
C HIS A 211 -45.41 9.51 -7.62
N GLN A 212 -44.64 8.70 -6.91
CA GLN A 212 -43.18 8.73 -6.98
C GLN A 212 -42.67 8.03 -8.25
N ALA A 213 -43.30 6.93 -8.64
CA ALA A 213 -42.99 6.21 -9.88
C ALA A 213 -43.20 7.08 -11.13
N ALA A 214 -44.19 7.94 -11.11
CA ALA A 214 -44.45 8.90 -12.23
C ALA A 214 -43.26 9.90 -12.37
N VAL A 215 -42.62 10.30 -11.28
CA VAL A 215 -41.44 11.18 -11.31
C VAL A 215 -40.18 10.45 -11.80
N VAL A 216 -40.00 9.18 -11.40
CA VAL A 216 -38.85 8.37 -11.83
C VAL A 216 -38.90 8.02 -13.32
N ARG A 217 -40.09 7.93 -13.92
CA ARG A 217 -40.31 7.60 -15.35
C ARG A 217 -40.17 8.79 -16.30
N ARG A 218 -40.01 10.01 -15.79
CA ARG A 218 -39.71 11.22 -16.55
C ARG A 218 -38.24 11.34 -16.88
#